data_f927336c0a4184220b3574a6aee3e4c3
#
_entry.id   f927336c0a4184220b3574a6aee3e4c3
#
_cell.length_a   1.000
_cell.length_b   1.000
_cell.length_c   1.000
_cell.angle_alpha   90.00
_cell.angle_beta   90.00
_cell.angle_gamma   90.00
#
_symmetry.space_group_name_H-M   'P 1'
#
loop_
_entity.id
_entity.type
_entity.pdbx_description
1 polymer ?
#
loop_
_entity_poly.entity_id
_entity_poly.type
_entity_poly.pdbx_seq_one_letter_code
_entity_poly.pdbx_strand_id
1 'polypeptide(L)'
;MRLPITIATLERRAMLRAITAASGTALSSALLPRHVAAQPASGAAAADSGHFEMADIKTGDNTIFIRRYGKGSSPLLMVHGFPRTSLMWRYMAPSLANRHTVICVDLRGYGRSGVPASADDHYPYSKRAMADELVAVMDKLGFSRFDLVGHDRGGRVSYRLALDHPEKVQRLAVFDVIPISEGWGHADAKFAMTYWPWILLSQKAPLPEKYLSGAPGAVFDNPFGQGSFGPEVRAEYTKTYRDPARVHAICEEYRAAATLDIEHDNKDRDESRRITCPMLHLWASGGPLDTLYEQDGGSLGIWRKWADHVEGEAVKGGHFFPEENPGETTEILTRFLSA
;
A
#
# COMPACT_ATOMS: atom_id res chain seq x y z
N MET A 1 -4.98 -59.26 -21.02
CA MET A 1 -3.76 -59.12 -21.88
C MET A 1 -3.01 -57.91 -21.39
N ARG A 2 -1.99 -58.13 -20.55
CA ARG A 2 -1.17 -57.07 -19.92
C ARG A 2 0.12 -56.98 -20.70
N LEU A 3 0.49 -55.80 -21.19
CA LEU A 3 1.80 -55.52 -21.77
C LEU A 3 2.70 -54.89 -20.71
N PRO A 4 3.95 -55.30 -20.54
CA PRO A 4 4.87 -54.75 -19.58
C PRO A 4 5.58 -53.50 -20.12
N ILE A 5 5.68 -52.46 -19.27
CA ILE A 5 6.46 -51.26 -19.52
C ILE A 5 7.89 -51.54 -18.98
N THR A 6 8.87 -51.58 -19.87
CA THR A 6 10.28 -51.71 -19.51
C THR A 6 10.87 -50.32 -19.27
N ILE A 7 11.35 -50.06 -18.06
CA ILE A 7 12.10 -48.85 -17.71
C ILE A 7 13.57 -49.07 -18.06
N ALA A 8 14.08 -48.30 -19.02
CA ALA A 8 15.49 -48.25 -19.35
C ALA A 8 16.22 -47.25 -18.46
N THR A 9 17.07 -47.74 -17.61
CA THR A 9 18.04 -46.95 -16.83
C THR A 9 19.16 -46.47 -17.74
N LEU A 10 19.25 -45.16 -17.98
CA LEU A 10 20.36 -44.50 -18.66
C LEU A 10 21.41 -44.06 -17.63
N GLU A 11 22.62 -44.65 -17.79
CA GLU A 11 23.77 -44.43 -16.94
C GLU A 11 24.31 -42.98 -16.99
N ARG A 12 24.55 -42.43 -15.83
CA ARG A 12 25.20 -41.14 -15.59
C ARG A 12 26.72 -41.19 -15.70
N ARG A 13 27.32 -41.62 -16.81
CA ARG A 13 28.78 -41.63 -16.96
C ARG A 13 29.29 -41.49 -18.39
N ALA A 14 28.91 -40.41 -19.11
CA ALA A 14 29.60 -40.08 -20.36
C ALA A 14 29.33 -38.62 -20.81
N MET A 15 29.70 -37.63 -19.99
CA MET A 15 29.75 -36.24 -20.47
C MET A 15 30.76 -35.40 -19.68
N LEU A 16 31.97 -35.94 -19.58
CA LEU A 16 33.12 -35.20 -19.03
C LEU A 16 34.37 -35.64 -19.81
N ARG A 17 34.55 -35.08 -21.01
CA ARG A 17 35.85 -34.96 -21.73
C ARG A 17 35.59 -34.57 -23.18
N ALA A 18 35.66 -33.27 -23.45
CA ALA A 18 36.17 -32.68 -24.69
C ALA A 18 35.81 -31.20 -24.76
N ILE A 19 36.57 -30.34 -24.13
CA ILE A 19 36.80 -28.97 -24.59
C ILE A 19 38.21 -28.59 -24.21
N THR A 20 39.12 -28.79 -25.12
CA THR A 20 40.40 -28.07 -25.17
C THR A 20 40.65 -27.63 -26.60
N ALA A 21 40.96 -26.36 -26.73
CA ALA A 21 41.61 -25.67 -27.84
C ALA A 21 40.78 -25.34 -29.11
N ALA A 22 40.36 -24.05 -29.19
CA ALA A 22 40.66 -23.23 -30.38
C ALA A 22 40.50 -21.74 -29.99
N SER A 23 41.61 -21.06 -29.98
CA SER A 23 41.75 -19.60 -29.90
C SER A 23 41.20 -18.95 -31.16
N GLY A 24 40.39 -17.91 -31.01
CA GLY A 24 39.89 -17.11 -32.12
C GLY A 24 39.12 -15.89 -31.62
N THR A 25 39.80 -14.76 -31.59
CA THR A 25 39.31 -13.44 -31.26
C THR A 25 38.12 -13.01 -32.12
N ALA A 26 36.99 -12.69 -31.46
CA ALA A 26 36.02 -11.74 -31.96
C ALA A 26 35.34 -11.07 -30.77
N LEU A 27 35.74 -9.84 -30.47
CA LEU A 27 35.02 -8.93 -29.56
C LEU A 27 33.70 -8.53 -30.20
N SER A 28 32.62 -9.17 -29.78
CA SER A 28 31.26 -8.63 -29.94
C SER A 28 30.83 -8.07 -28.61
N SER A 29 30.89 -6.74 -28.49
CA SER A 29 30.32 -5.99 -27.38
C SER A 29 28.79 -6.12 -27.41
N ALA A 30 28.26 -7.13 -26.73
CA ALA A 30 26.85 -7.18 -26.39
C ALA A 30 26.57 -6.08 -25.35
N LEU A 31 25.87 -5.04 -25.77
CA LEU A 31 25.29 -4.03 -24.90
C LEU A 31 24.26 -4.69 -23.97
N LEU A 32 24.69 -5.07 -22.78
CA LEU A 32 23.77 -5.30 -21.67
C LEU A 32 23.10 -3.97 -21.32
N PRO A 33 21.79 -3.93 -21.11
CA PRO A 33 21.16 -2.72 -20.63
C PRO A 33 21.77 -2.35 -19.27
N ARG A 34 22.48 -1.23 -19.23
CA ARG A 34 22.90 -0.62 -17.97
C ARG A 34 21.64 -0.28 -17.20
N HIS A 35 21.38 -1.02 -16.12
CA HIS A 35 20.54 -0.50 -15.06
C HIS A 35 21.14 0.83 -14.62
N VAL A 36 20.51 1.91 -15.00
CA VAL A 36 20.75 3.22 -14.41
C VAL A 36 20.25 3.10 -12.97
N ALA A 37 21.19 2.86 -12.06
CA ALA A 37 20.91 3.05 -10.64
C ALA A 37 20.51 4.52 -10.52
N ALA A 38 19.26 4.78 -10.13
CA ALA A 38 18.81 6.10 -9.76
C ALA A 38 19.75 6.60 -8.67
N GLN A 39 20.51 7.65 -8.99
CA GLN A 39 21.29 8.35 -7.97
C GLN A 39 20.28 8.87 -6.95
N PRO A 40 20.52 8.68 -5.64
CA PRO A 40 19.70 9.34 -4.64
C PRO A 40 19.81 10.83 -4.90
N ALA A 41 18.66 11.49 -5.07
CA ALA A 41 18.61 12.93 -5.18
C ALA A 41 19.39 13.51 -4.00
N SER A 42 20.41 14.30 -4.30
CA SER A 42 21.25 15.00 -3.32
C SER A 42 20.39 16.07 -2.63
N GLY A 43 19.62 15.64 -1.63
CA GLY A 43 18.67 16.44 -0.88
C GLY A 43 18.06 15.67 0.28
N ALA A 44 18.36 14.37 0.41
CA ALA A 44 17.84 13.51 1.48
C ALA A 44 18.72 13.58 2.74
N ALA A 45 19.17 14.73 3.14
CA ALA A 45 19.81 14.97 4.44
C ALA A 45 18.90 15.86 5.26
N ALA A 46 18.02 15.29 5.97
CA ALA A 46 17.42 15.62 7.26
C ALA A 46 16.13 14.81 7.40
N ALA A 47 16.28 13.55 7.78
CA ALA A 47 15.17 12.78 8.31
C ALA A 47 14.58 13.57 9.48
N ASP A 48 13.30 13.94 9.36
CA ASP A 48 12.42 14.35 10.44
C ASP A 48 12.92 15.50 11.35
N SER A 49 13.20 16.69 10.76
CA SER A 49 13.39 17.93 11.52
C SER A 49 12.05 18.63 11.86
N GLY A 50 10.92 18.06 11.48
CA GLY A 50 9.59 18.56 11.84
C GLY A 50 9.25 18.20 13.28
N HIS A 51 8.97 19.20 14.12
CA HIS A 51 8.42 18.98 15.46
C HIS A 51 7.08 18.23 15.32
N PHE A 52 7.01 16.99 15.80
CA PHE A 52 5.78 16.22 15.88
C PHE A 52 5.51 15.75 17.30
N GLU A 53 4.24 15.62 17.64
CA GLU A 53 3.78 15.03 18.88
C GLU A 53 3.34 13.59 18.61
N MET A 54 3.64 12.66 19.51
CA MET A 54 3.14 11.29 19.47
C MET A 54 2.06 11.10 20.52
N ALA A 55 0.99 10.41 20.16
CA ALA A 55 -0.07 10.06 21.09
C ALA A 55 -0.68 8.70 20.75
N ASP A 56 -1.23 8.07 21.76
CA ASP A 56 -2.03 6.86 21.68
C ASP A 56 -3.49 7.23 21.92
N ILE A 57 -4.34 7.06 20.91
CA ILE A 57 -5.76 7.42 20.96
C ILE A 57 -6.57 6.14 21.19
N LYS A 58 -7.25 6.04 22.33
CA LYS A 58 -8.09 4.89 22.65
C LYS A 58 -9.39 4.94 21.83
N THR A 59 -9.70 3.88 21.08
CA THR A 59 -10.90 3.73 20.24
C THR A 59 -11.65 2.44 20.66
N GLY A 60 -12.66 2.58 21.52
CA GLY A 60 -13.32 1.39 22.08
C GLY A 60 -12.34 0.54 22.90
N ASP A 61 -12.16 -0.70 22.47
CA ASP A 61 -11.23 -1.68 23.07
C ASP A 61 -9.82 -1.65 22.43
N ASN A 62 -9.62 -0.86 21.36
CA ASN A 62 -8.35 -0.71 20.68
C ASN A 62 -7.68 0.64 21.01
N THR A 63 -6.44 0.79 20.54
CA THR A 63 -5.66 2.02 20.65
C THR A 63 -4.95 2.28 19.33
N ILE A 64 -5.11 3.48 18.78
CA ILE A 64 -4.46 3.94 17.55
C ILE A 64 -3.33 4.90 17.89
N PHE A 65 -2.12 4.56 17.44
CA PHE A 65 -0.97 5.43 17.52
C PHE A 65 -1.01 6.48 16.43
N ILE A 66 -0.70 7.73 16.79
CA ILE A 66 -0.63 8.85 15.87
C ILE A 66 0.68 9.62 15.98
N ARG A 67 1.09 10.25 14.88
CA ARG A 67 2.06 11.34 14.80
C ARG A 67 1.32 12.59 14.36
N ARG A 68 1.38 13.66 15.17
CA ARG A 68 0.74 14.94 14.87
C ARG A 68 1.78 15.98 14.53
N TYR A 69 1.63 16.61 13.38
CA TYR A 69 2.49 17.71 12.92
C TYR A 69 1.65 18.99 12.78
N GLY A 70 2.25 20.13 13.19
CA GLY A 70 1.62 21.43 13.03
C GLY A 70 0.41 21.67 13.94
N LYS A 71 -0.14 22.89 13.83
CA LYS A 71 -1.32 23.37 14.56
C LYS A 71 -2.21 24.21 13.65
N GLY A 72 -2.21 23.93 12.34
CA GLY A 72 -3.07 24.61 11.38
C GLY A 72 -4.55 24.34 11.64
N SER A 73 -5.41 25.22 11.16
CA SER A 73 -6.86 25.13 11.38
C SER A 73 -7.53 24.02 10.55
N SER A 74 -6.88 23.54 9.49
CA SER A 74 -7.41 22.50 8.61
C SER A 74 -6.85 21.14 9.01
N PRO A 75 -7.66 20.20 9.53
CA PRO A 75 -7.19 18.87 9.88
C PRO A 75 -6.99 18.01 8.62
N LEU A 76 -5.87 17.29 8.57
CA LEU A 76 -5.49 16.37 7.50
C LEU A 76 -5.13 15.03 8.10
N LEU A 77 -5.89 13.98 7.76
CA LEU A 77 -5.60 12.60 8.14
C LEU A 77 -4.82 11.91 7.04
N MET A 78 -3.67 11.31 7.37
CA MET A 78 -2.81 10.57 6.44
C MET A 78 -2.69 9.12 6.87
N VAL A 79 -3.08 8.20 5.98
CA VAL A 79 -3.24 6.76 6.25
C VAL A 79 -2.30 5.96 5.37
N HIS A 80 -1.36 5.24 6.00
CA HIS A 80 -0.36 4.39 5.32
C HIS A 80 -0.96 3.07 4.83
N GLY A 81 -0.18 2.32 4.03
CA GLY A 81 -0.50 0.96 3.62
C GLY A 81 0.58 -0.07 3.98
N PHE A 82 0.43 -1.26 3.41
CA PHE A 82 1.40 -2.35 3.55
C PHE A 82 2.65 -2.08 2.69
N PRO A 83 3.85 -2.35 3.16
CA PRO A 83 4.24 -2.85 4.49
C PRO A 83 4.73 -1.73 5.43
N ARG A 84 4.14 -0.54 5.34
CA ARG A 84 4.57 0.68 6.03
C ARG A 84 3.85 0.92 7.35
N THR A 85 4.17 2.04 7.99
CA THR A 85 3.51 2.66 9.15
C THR A 85 3.37 4.16 8.89
N SER A 86 2.82 4.94 9.83
CA SER A 86 2.75 6.41 9.75
C SER A 86 4.08 7.07 9.40
N LEU A 87 5.20 6.39 9.63
CA LEU A 87 6.54 6.89 9.33
C LEU A 87 6.79 7.11 7.83
N MET A 88 5.99 6.52 6.93
CA MET A 88 6.11 6.78 5.49
C MET A 88 5.88 8.25 5.13
N TRP A 89 5.10 8.96 5.94
CA TRP A 89 4.73 10.35 5.71
C TRP A 89 5.78 11.37 6.18
N ARG A 90 6.91 10.91 6.75
CA ARG A 90 7.97 11.74 7.36
C ARG A 90 8.52 12.85 6.47
N TYR A 91 8.49 12.66 5.15
CA TYR A 91 8.98 13.66 4.20
C TYR A 91 7.89 14.67 3.77
N MET A 92 6.62 14.26 3.78
CA MET A 92 5.51 15.09 3.33
C MET A 92 4.86 15.86 4.48
N ALA A 93 4.64 15.21 5.61
CA ALA A 93 3.90 15.78 6.73
C ALA A 93 4.47 17.10 7.27
N PRO A 94 5.80 17.29 7.41
CA PRO A 94 6.35 18.56 7.88
C PRO A 94 6.02 19.75 6.96
N SER A 95 6.04 19.55 5.65
CA SER A 95 5.71 20.60 4.68
C SER A 95 4.22 20.97 4.71
N LEU A 96 3.35 19.96 4.84
CA LEU A 96 1.89 20.15 4.94
C LEU A 96 1.49 20.80 6.28
N ALA A 97 2.26 20.59 7.33
CA ALA A 97 2.04 21.13 8.68
C ALA A 97 2.09 22.67 8.75
N ASN A 98 2.59 23.34 7.73
CA ASN A 98 2.56 24.80 7.63
C ASN A 98 1.13 25.37 7.56
N ARG A 99 0.19 24.59 7.03
CA ARG A 99 -1.23 24.99 6.85
C ARG A 99 -2.21 24.08 7.57
N HIS A 100 -1.80 22.83 7.83
CA HIS A 100 -2.68 21.79 8.37
C HIS A 100 -2.24 21.36 9.77
N THR A 101 -3.20 20.85 10.54
CA THR A 101 -2.91 19.90 11.60
C THR A 101 -2.88 18.52 10.97
N VAL A 102 -1.69 17.97 10.71
CA VAL A 102 -1.50 16.69 10.03
C VAL A 102 -1.47 15.57 11.06
N ILE A 103 -2.34 14.59 10.89
CA ILE A 103 -2.45 13.39 11.72
C ILE A 103 -2.05 12.17 10.88
N CYS A 104 -0.88 11.60 11.16
CA CYS A 104 -0.42 10.36 10.52
C CYS A 104 -0.67 9.20 11.48
N VAL A 105 -1.52 8.25 11.11
CA VAL A 105 -1.91 7.11 11.96
C VAL A 105 -1.12 5.85 11.60
N ASP A 106 -0.85 5.01 12.60
CA ASP A 106 -0.59 3.60 12.34
C ASP A 106 -1.94 2.87 12.31
N LEU A 107 -2.24 2.13 11.24
CA LEU A 107 -3.45 1.31 11.17
C LEU A 107 -3.43 0.22 12.24
N ARG A 108 -4.62 -0.27 12.67
CA ARG A 108 -4.70 -1.43 13.57
C ARG A 108 -3.86 -2.59 13.02
N GLY A 109 -3.15 -3.29 13.87
CA GLY A 109 -2.24 -4.37 13.47
C GLY A 109 -0.88 -3.92 12.98
N TYR A 110 -0.67 -2.63 12.72
CA TYR A 110 0.61 -2.08 12.24
C TYR A 110 1.32 -1.23 13.31
N GLY A 111 2.62 -1.13 13.16
CA GLY A 111 3.46 -0.21 13.91
C GLY A 111 3.24 -0.28 15.43
N ARG A 112 2.80 0.82 16.02
CA ARG A 112 2.54 0.96 17.46
C ARG A 112 1.06 0.84 17.82
N SER A 113 0.15 0.80 16.85
CA SER A 113 -1.28 0.62 17.11
C SER A 113 -1.60 -0.74 17.68
N GLY A 114 -2.73 -0.85 18.35
CA GLY A 114 -3.21 -2.08 18.95
C GLY A 114 -3.57 -3.15 17.90
N VAL A 115 -3.78 -4.36 18.40
CA VAL A 115 -4.11 -5.54 17.60
C VAL A 115 -5.41 -6.11 18.17
N PRO A 116 -6.59 -5.67 17.72
CA PRO A 116 -7.84 -6.23 18.17
C PRO A 116 -7.98 -7.71 17.77
N ALA A 117 -8.77 -8.46 18.50
CA ALA A 117 -9.05 -9.85 18.16
C ALA A 117 -9.66 -9.97 16.76
N SER A 118 -9.29 -11.01 16.03
CA SER A 118 -9.94 -11.37 14.78
C SER A 118 -11.26 -12.10 15.03
N ALA A 119 -12.07 -12.20 13.98
CA ALA A 119 -13.29 -12.99 13.97
C ALA A 119 -13.33 -13.87 12.71
N ASP A 120 -14.15 -14.91 12.72
CA ASP A 120 -14.23 -15.89 11.62
C ASP A 120 -14.65 -15.24 10.28
N ASP A 121 -15.40 -14.15 10.33
CA ASP A 121 -15.84 -13.36 9.18
C ASP A 121 -14.83 -12.28 8.78
N HIS A 122 -13.70 -12.15 9.48
CA HIS A 122 -12.67 -11.13 9.27
C HIS A 122 -13.14 -9.66 9.47
N TYR A 123 -14.38 -9.42 9.94
CA TYR A 123 -14.97 -8.08 10.05
C TYR A 123 -14.09 -7.07 10.81
N PRO A 124 -13.45 -7.43 11.95
CA PRO A 124 -12.59 -6.47 12.67
C PRO A 124 -11.47 -5.86 11.82
N TYR A 125 -11.08 -6.51 10.74
CA TYR A 125 -10.03 -6.06 9.83
C TYR A 125 -10.56 -5.64 8.45
N SER A 126 -11.88 -5.54 8.29
CA SER A 126 -12.51 -4.96 7.10
C SER A 126 -12.21 -3.46 6.99
N LYS A 127 -12.22 -2.94 5.77
CA LYS A 127 -11.99 -1.50 5.53
C LYS A 127 -13.05 -0.64 6.20
N ARG A 128 -14.28 -1.16 6.36
CA ARG A 128 -15.36 -0.49 7.10
C ARG A 128 -15.04 -0.35 8.58
N ALA A 129 -14.68 -1.43 9.26
CA ALA A 129 -14.32 -1.38 10.66
C ALA A 129 -13.09 -0.50 10.93
N MET A 130 -12.12 -0.49 9.99
CA MET A 130 -10.96 0.39 10.06
C MET A 130 -11.33 1.86 9.81
N ALA A 131 -12.25 2.15 8.89
CA ALA A 131 -12.76 3.49 8.61
C ALA A 131 -13.50 4.08 9.82
N ASP A 132 -14.39 3.29 10.44
CA ASP A 132 -15.11 3.68 11.66
C ASP A 132 -14.15 4.03 12.80
N GLU A 133 -13.07 3.26 12.94
CA GLU A 133 -12.03 3.54 13.94
C GLU A 133 -11.29 4.84 13.68
N LEU A 134 -10.96 5.15 12.41
CA LEU A 134 -10.31 6.41 12.05
C LEU A 134 -11.23 7.62 12.27
N VAL A 135 -12.53 7.48 12.02
CA VAL A 135 -13.52 8.51 12.40
C VAL A 135 -13.50 8.75 13.90
N ALA A 136 -13.50 7.67 14.70
CA ALA A 136 -13.44 7.78 16.16
C ALA A 136 -12.15 8.45 16.64
N VAL A 137 -11.01 8.22 15.97
CA VAL A 137 -9.74 8.93 16.25
C VAL A 137 -9.91 10.42 16.02
N MET A 138 -10.43 10.83 14.85
CA MET A 138 -10.56 12.23 14.49
C MET A 138 -11.59 12.96 15.39
N ASP A 139 -12.70 12.31 15.72
CA ASP A 139 -13.70 12.84 16.66
C ASP A 139 -13.10 13.07 18.05
N LYS A 140 -12.28 12.15 18.56
CA LYS A 140 -11.57 12.32 19.85
C LYS A 140 -10.53 13.42 19.84
N LEU A 141 -9.96 13.72 18.69
CA LEU A 141 -9.06 14.87 18.51
C LEU A 141 -9.81 16.19 18.32
N GLY A 142 -11.16 16.16 18.29
CA GLY A 142 -12.01 17.33 18.14
C GLY A 142 -12.23 17.76 16.68
N PHE A 143 -11.95 16.89 15.70
CA PHE A 143 -12.08 17.17 14.27
C PHE A 143 -13.35 16.52 13.71
N SER A 144 -14.41 17.26 13.54
CA SER A 144 -15.68 16.78 12.99
C SER A 144 -15.65 16.56 11.47
N ARG A 145 -14.79 17.29 10.75
CA ARG A 145 -14.53 17.15 9.30
C ARG A 145 -13.04 17.34 9.04
N PHE A 146 -12.52 16.63 8.03
CA PHE A 146 -11.09 16.63 7.71
C PHE A 146 -10.82 16.29 6.24
N ASP A 147 -9.67 16.73 5.75
CA ASP A 147 -9.10 16.21 4.51
C ASP A 147 -8.47 14.85 4.77
N LEU A 148 -8.54 13.95 3.78
CA LEU A 148 -8.14 12.57 3.94
C LEU A 148 -7.20 12.14 2.82
N VAL A 149 -6.04 11.60 3.18
CA VAL A 149 -5.05 11.04 2.25
C VAL A 149 -4.75 9.61 2.63
N GLY A 150 -4.83 8.71 1.68
CA GLY A 150 -4.48 7.30 1.90
C GLY A 150 -3.62 6.71 0.79
N HIS A 151 -2.64 5.91 1.18
CA HIS A 151 -1.79 5.16 0.25
C HIS A 151 -2.02 3.66 0.43
N ASP A 152 -2.05 2.90 -0.66
CA ASP A 152 -2.20 1.44 -0.69
C ASP A 152 -3.37 0.95 0.19
N ARG A 153 -3.13 0.11 1.23
CA ARG A 153 -4.18 -0.36 2.15
C ARG A 153 -4.90 0.82 2.82
N GLY A 154 -4.15 1.88 3.18
CA GLY A 154 -4.72 3.12 3.71
C GLY A 154 -5.58 3.86 2.71
N GLY A 155 -5.25 3.85 1.42
CA GLY A 155 -6.09 4.40 0.36
C GLY A 155 -7.43 3.66 0.27
N ARG A 156 -7.42 2.34 0.52
CA ARG A 156 -8.63 1.51 0.54
C ARG A 156 -9.49 1.78 1.77
N VAL A 157 -8.90 2.00 2.92
CA VAL A 157 -9.63 2.47 4.12
C VAL A 157 -10.22 3.86 3.86
N SER A 158 -9.47 4.73 3.18
CA SER A 158 -9.86 6.12 2.94
C SER A 158 -11.06 6.25 2.00
N TYR A 159 -11.10 5.51 0.89
CA TYR A 159 -12.29 5.58 0.03
C TYR A 159 -13.52 4.96 0.71
N ARG A 160 -13.33 3.88 1.50
CA ARG A 160 -14.40 3.30 2.30
C ARG A 160 -14.94 4.29 3.32
N LEU A 161 -14.06 5.04 4.00
CA LEU A 161 -14.45 6.10 4.92
C LEU A 161 -15.26 7.19 4.20
N ALA A 162 -14.84 7.63 3.02
CA ALA A 162 -15.55 8.63 2.24
C ALA A 162 -16.93 8.16 1.75
N LEU A 163 -17.12 6.86 1.48
CA LEU A 163 -18.41 6.27 1.14
C LEU A 163 -19.33 6.10 2.35
N ASP A 164 -18.79 5.67 3.48
CA ASP A 164 -19.59 5.37 4.68
C ASP A 164 -19.88 6.62 5.53
N HIS A 165 -18.98 7.61 5.52
CA HIS A 165 -19.04 8.84 6.31
C HIS A 165 -18.79 10.10 5.43
N PRO A 166 -19.62 10.35 4.39
CA PRO A 166 -19.39 11.46 3.46
C PRO A 166 -19.42 12.83 4.16
N GLU A 167 -20.11 12.94 5.28
CA GLU A 167 -20.17 14.18 6.09
C GLU A 167 -18.86 14.51 6.80
N LYS A 168 -17.96 13.52 6.97
CA LYS A 168 -16.68 13.68 7.66
C LYS A 168 -15.56 14.13 6.71
N VAL A 169 -15.63 13.78 5.44
CA VAL A 169 -14.54 14.00 4.48
C VAL A 169 -14.78 15.29 3.68
N GLN A 170 -13.81 16.21 3.74
CA GLN A 170 -13.86 17.44 2.96
C GLN A 170 -13.31 17.21 1.55
N ARG A 171 -12.14 16.58 1.44
CA ARG A 171 -11.46 16.19 0.22
C ARG A 171 -10.78 14.82 0.46
N LEU A 172 -10.74 14.01 -0.58
CA LEU A 172 -10.10 12.69 -0.55
C LEU A 172 -8.93 12.65 -1.54
N ALA A 173 -7.75 12.22 -1.11
CA ALA A 173 -6.69 11.82 -2.00
C ALA A 173 -6.33 10.35 -1.80
N VAL A 174 -6.31 9.56 -2.88
CA VAL A 174 -5.90 8.15 -2.86
C VAL A 174 -4.68 7.94 -3.74
N PHE A 175 -3.68 7.25 -3.18
CA PHE A 175 -2.40 7.04 -3.84
C PHE A 175 -2.20 5.57 -4.17
N ASP A 176 -1.98 5.32 -5.44
CA ASP A 176 -1.63 4.05 -6.08
C ASP A 176 -2.58 2.89 -5.76
N VAL A 177 -3.88 3.16 -5.78
CA VAL A 177 -4.93 2.15 -5.56
C VAL A 177 -6.16 2.38 -6.43
N ILE A 178 -6.92 1.30 -6.65
CA ILE A 178 -8.30 1.31 -7.13
C ILE A 178 -9.20 0.61 -6.10
N PRO A 179 -10.53 0.70 -6.21
CA PRO A 179 -11.46 -0.01 -5.34
C PRO A 179 -11.18 -1.52 -5.32
N ILE A 180 -11.46 -2.16 -4.18
CA ILE A 180 -11.11 -3.57 -3.95
C ILE A 180 -11.85 -4.50 -4.92
N SER A 181 -13.15 -4.30 -5.10
CA SER A 181 -13.94 -5.12 -6.03
C SER A 181 -13.48 -4.98 -7.48
N GLU A 182 -13.05 -3.79 -7.90
CA GLU A 182 -12.49 -3.58 -9.23
C GLU A 182 -11.15 -4.33 -9.39
N GLY A 183 -10.28 -4.28 -8.37
CA GLY A 183 -9.03 -5.04 -8.40
C GLY A 183 -9.26 -6.56 -8.54
N TRP A 184 -10.13 -7.13 -7.73
CA TRP A 184 -10.48 -8.56 -7.82
C TRP A 184 -11.26 -8.90 -9.10
N GLY A 185 -12.12 -8.00 -9.58
CA GLY A 185 -12.88 -8.19 -10.83
C GLY A 185 -11.98 -8.28 -12.08
N HIS A 186 -10.78 -7.69 -12.04
CA HIS A 186 -9.78 -7.75 -13.11
C HIS A 186 -8.68 -8.80 -12.84
N ALA A 187 -8.88 -9.71 -11.87
CA ALA A 187 -7.85 -10.68 -11.49
C ALA A 187 -7.64 -11.72 -12.61
N ASP A 188 -6.49 -11.62 -13.24
CA ASP A 188 -5.98 -12.55 -14.25
C ASP A 188 -4.54 -12.97 -13.88
N ALA A 189 -3.86 -13.66 -14.77
CA ALA A 189 -2.47 -14.08 -14.57
C ALA A 189 -1.53 -12.88 -14.36
N LYS A 190 -1.73 -11.78 -15.10
CA LYS A 190 -0.92 -10.56 -14.97
C LYS A 190 -1.16 -9.89 -13.62
N PHE A 191 -2.42 -9.78 -13.19
CA PHE A 191 -2.77 -9.30 -11.85
C PHE A 191 -2.14 -10.18 -10.76
N ALA A 192 -2.30 -11.50 -10.85
CA ALA A 192 -1.77 -12.43 -9.84
C ALA A 192 -0.25 -12.32 -9.67
N MET A 193 0.48 -12.18 -10.77
CA MET A 193 1.93 -12.01 -10.74
C MET A 193 2.34 -10.63 -10.23
N THR A 194 1.56 -9.59 -10.52
CA THR A 194 1.84 -8.21 -10.13
C THR A 194 1.46 -7.95 -8.68
N TYR A 195 0.24 -8.34 -8.30
CA TYR A 195 -0.31 -8.16 -6.96
C TYR A 195 -0.26 -9.44 -6.12
N TRP A 196 0.84 -10.20 -6.21
CA TRP A 196 1.02 -11.47 -5.49
C TRP A 196 0.72 -11.36 -3.97
N PRO A 197 0.93 -10.21 -3.26
CA PRO A 197 0.55 -10.12 -1.86
C PRO A 197 -0.95 -10.33 -1.63
N TRP A 198 -1.80 -9.91 -2.55
CA TRP A 198 -3.24 -10.14 -2.44
C TRP A 198 -3.56 -11.63 -2.48
N ILE A 199 -2.92 -12.36 -3.38
CA ILE A 199 -3.14 -13.79 -3.56
C ILE A 199 -2.58 -14.59 -2.38
N LEU A 200 -1.35 -14.26 -1.94
CA LEU A 200 -0.70 -15.00 -0.87
C LEU A 200 -1.28 -14.66 0.51
N LEU A 201 -1.42 -13.37 0.82
CA LEU A 201 -1.76 -12.94 2.18
C LEU A 201 -3.24 -13.15 2.52
N SER A 202 -4.11 -13.35 1.53
CA SER A 202 -5.51 -13.73 1.73
C SER A 202 -5.72 -15.24 1.94
N GLN A 203 -4.66 -16.06 1.80
CA GLN A 203 -4.78 -17.51 2.03
C GLN A 203 -5.11 -17.82 3.49
N LYS A 204 -5.66 -19.05 3.71
CA LYS A 204 -5.97 -19.53 5.07
C LYS A 204 -4.72 -19.63 5.93
N ALA A 205 -4.88 -19.29 7.20
CA ALA A 205 -3.86 -19.55 8.22
C ALA A 205 -3.45 -21.02 8.23
N PRO A 206 -2.18 -21.36 8.50
CA PRO A 206 -1.08 -20.47 8.88
C PRO A 206 -0.11 -20.14 7.73
N LEU A 207 -0.51 -20.30 6.46
CA LEU A 207 0.40 -20.17 5.33
C LEU A 207 1.01 -18.77 5.20
N PRO A 208 0.23 -17.68 5.07
CA PRO A 208 0.80 -16.34 4.93
C PRO A 208 1.50 -15.86 6.19
N GLU A 209 1.02 -16.24 7.37
CA GLU A 209 1.67 -15.92 8.64
C GLU A 209 3.09 -16.51 8.72
N LYS A 210 3.25 -17.78 8.34
CA LYS A 210 4.57 -18.43 8.27
C LYS A 210 5.50 -17.75 7.26
N TYR A 211 4.96 -17.34 6.12
CA TYR A 211 5.74 -16.61 5.11
C TYR A 211 6.28 -15.29 5.65
N LEU A 212 5.40 -14.43 6.21
CA LEU A 212 5.79 -13.13 6.74
C LEU A 212 6.71 -13.23 7.97
N SER A 213 6.44 -14.18 8.88
CA SER A 213 7.24 -14.37 10.09
C SER A 213 8.57 -15.06 9.83
N GLY A 214 8.65 -15.88 8.78
CA GLY A 214 9.87 -16.62 8.45
C GLY A 214 11.04 -15.75 8.00
N ALA A 215 10.74 -14.58 7.41
CA ALA A 215 11.73 -13.60 6.99
C ALA A 215 11.17 -12.17 7.14
N PRO A 216 11.07 -11.62 8.36
CA PRO A 216 10.38 -10.35 8.63
C PRO A 216 10.87 -9.14 7.82
N GLY A 217 12.11 -9.17 7.33
CA GLY A 217 12.67 -8.12 6.49
C GLY A 217 12.46 -8.32 4.98
N ALA A 218 12.08 -9.52 4.54
CA ALA A 218 12.05 -9.87 3.12
C ALA A 218 10.98 -9.10 2.32
N VAL A 219 9.90 -8.64 2.98
CA VAL A 219 8.89 -7.79 2.34
C VAL A 219 9.46 -6.47 1.81
N PHE A 220 10.62 -6.03 2.32
CA PHE A 220 11.31 -4.82 1.88
C PHE A 220 12.39 -5.08 0.82
N ASP A 221 12.66 -6.34 0.47
CA ASP A 221 13.68 -6.74 -0.49
C ASP A 221 13.10 -7.04 -1.89
N ASN A 222 11.79 -7.01 -2.04
CA ASN A 222 11.09 -7.19 -3.31
C ASN A 222 10.57 -5.86 -3.86
N PRO A 223 10.22 -5.78 -5.16
CA PRO A 223 9.77 -4.53 -5.79
C PRO A 223 8.56 -3.87 -5.10
N PHE A 224 7.67 -4.66 -4.47
CA PHE A 224 6.53 -4.13 -3.74
C PHE A 224 6.84 -3.62 -2.34
N GLY A 225 7.99 -3.96 -1.80
CA GLY A 225 8.40 -3.53 -0.47
C GLY A 225 9.46 -2.44 -0.50
N GLN A 226 10.17 -2.32 -1.62
CA GLN A 226 11.23 -1.34 -1.78
C GLN A 226 10.68 0.08 -1.70
N GLY A 227 11.48 0.98 -1.17
CA GLY A 227 11.18 2.39 -1.06
C GLY A 227 12.44 3.14 -0.65
N SER A 228 12.38 4.47 -0.75
CA SER A 228 13.49 5.34 -0.39
C SER A 228 13.54 5.56 1.12
N PHE A 229 14.17 4.62 1.84
CA PHE A 229 14.38 4.74 3.29
C PHE A 229 15.69 4.11 3.74
N GLY A 230 16.29 4.71 4.77
CA GLY A 230 17.54 4.22 5.36
C GLY A 230 17.33 3.02 6.30
N PRO A 231 18.45 2.45 6.82
CA PRO A 231 18.41 1.24 7.65
C PRO A 231 17.62 1.42 8.95
N GLU A 232 17.57 2.62 9.51
CA GLU A 232 16.83 2.92 10.75
C GLU A 232 15.32 2.82 10.53
N VAL A 233 14.81 3.41 9.44
CA VAL A 233 13.40 3.33 9.05
C VAL A 233 13.01 1.89 8.69
N ARG A 234 13.89 1.18 7.97
CA ARG A 234 13.72 -0.25 7.68
C ARG A 234 13.60 -1.07 8.96
N ALA A 235 14.47 -0.82 9.94
CA ALA A 235 14.44 -1.51 11.23
C ALA A 235 13.12 -1.25 11.97
N GLU A 236 12.60 -0.02 11.92
CA GLU A 236 11.33 0.34 12.52
C GLU A 236 10.15 -0.38 11.85
N TYR A 237 10.07 -0.37 10.53
CA TYR A 237 9.05 -1.12 9.79
C TYR A 237 9.11 -2.62 10.06
N THR A 238 10.32 -3.20 10.15
CA THR A 238 10.54 -4.63 10.39
C THR A 238 10.00 -5.10 11.75
N LYS A 239 9.88 -4.22 12.76
CA LYS A 239 9.32 -4.56 14.07
C LYS A 239 7.91 -5.14 13.97
N THR A 240 7.07 -4.59 13.09
CA THR A 240 5.71 -5.08 12.83
C THR A 240 5.71 -6.58 12.47
N TYR A 241 6.64 -7.02 11.64
CA TYR A 241 6.71 -8.39 11.12
C TYR A 241 7.40 -9.39 12.04
N ARG A 242 7.97 -8.92 13.16
CA ARG A 242 8.52 -9.78 14.23
C ARG A 242 7.47 -10.17 15.28
N ASP A 243 6.33 -9.51 15.27
CA ASP A 243 5.22 -9.78 16.18
C ASP A 243 4.18 -10.68 15.49
N PRO A 244 4.02 -11.95 15.92
CA PRO A 244 3.07 -12.87 15.30
C PRO A 244 1.62 -12.38 15.31
N ALA A 245 1.20 -11.64 16.35
CA ALA A 245 -0.14 -11.09 16.43
C ALA A 245 -0.37 -10.02 15.35
N ARG A 246 0.62 -9.17 15.09
CA ARG A 246 0.58 -8.16 14.02
C ARG A 246 0.60 -8.81 12.64
N VAL A 247 1.43 -9.83 12.45
CA VAL A 247 1.46 -10.61 11.21
C VAL A 247 0.09 -11.23 10.93
N HIS A 248 -0.55 -11.83 11.94
CA HIS A 248 -1.90 -12.37 11.80
C HIS A 248 -2.92 -11.27 11.45
N ALA A 249 -2.88 -10.14 12.13
CA ALA A 249 -3.74 -8.98 11.85
C ALA A 249 -3.63 -8.49 10.40
N ILE A 250 -2.40 -8.41 9.87
CA ILE A 250 -2.16 -8.06 8.47
C ILE A 250 -2.80 -9.09 7.53
N CYS A 251 -2.64 -10.39 7.80
CA CYS A 251 -3.28 -11.43 6.99
C CYS A 251 -4.82 -11.36 7.07
N GLU A 252 -5.38 -11.07 8.24
CA GLU A 252 -6.82 -10.86 8.42
C GLU A 252 -7.34 -9.68 7.58
N GLU A 253 -6.59 -8.60 7.49
CA GLU A 253 -6.91 -7.46 6.63
C GLU A 253 -6.97 -7.86 5.14
N TYR A 254 -6.06 -8.73 4.68
CA TYR A 254 -6.10 -9.25 3.31
C TYR A 254 -7.23 -10.24 3.09
N ARG A 255 -7.58 -11.06 4.09
CA ARG A 255 -8.75 -11.96 4.05
C ARG A 255 -10.05 -11.19 3.95
N ALA A 256 -10.21 -10.14 4.78
CA ALA A 256 -11.35 -9.23 4.69
C ALA A 256 -11.46 -8.59 3.29
N ALA A 257 -10.31 -8.20 2.70
CA ALA A 257 -10.28 -7.63 1.36
C ALA A 257 -10.61 -8.62 0.24
N ALA A 258 -10.49 -9.92 0.48
CA ALA A 258 -10.87 -10.96 -0.47
C ALA A 258 -12.31 -11.47 -0.26
N THR A 259 -13.02 -10.96 0.74
CA THR A 259 -14.38 -11.39 1.15
C THR A 259 -15.27 -10.18 1.39
N LEU A 260 -15.42 -9.75 2.64
CA LEU A 260 -16.35 -8.70 3.06
C LEU A 260 -16.19 -7.37 2.33
N ASP A 261 -14.95 -6.95 2.06
CA ASP A 261 -14.74 -5.66 1.40
C ASP A 261 -15.23 -5.68 -0.06
N ILE A 262 -15.16 -6.84 -0.75
CA ILE A 262 -15.78 -7.03 -2.08
C ILE A 262 -17.30 -6.91 -1.97
N GLU A 263 -17.91 -7.54 -0.95
CA GLU A 263 -19.35 -7.49 -0.73
C GLU A 263 -19.82 -6.05 -0.44
N HIS A 264 -19.07 -5.32 0.38
CA HIS A 264 -19.35 -3.91 0.68
C HIS A 264 -19.27 -3.04 -0.58
N ASP A 265 -18.24 -3.22 -1.40
CA ASP A 265 -18.06 -2.48 -2.66
C ASP A 265 -19.18 -2.80 -3.65
N ASN A 266 -19.54 -4.08 -3.83
CA ASN A 266 -20.60 -4.49 -4.73
C ASN A 266 -21.95 -3.90 -4.29
N LYS A 267 -22.25 -3.92 -2.99
CA LYS A 267 -23.46 -3.32 -2.44
C LYS A 267 -23.53 -1.81 -2.75
N ASP A 268 -22.43 -1.08 -2.58
CA ASP A 268 -22.41 0.35 -2.89
C ASP A 268 -22.67 0.61 -4.39
N ARG A 269 -22.12 -0.24 -5.26
CA ARG A 269 -22.37 -0.15 -6.72
C ARG A 269 -23.83 -0.43 -7.05
N ASP A 270 -24.41 -1.46 -6.46
CA ASP A 270 -25.84 -1.83 -6.67
C ASP A 270 -26.76 -0.70 -6.21
N GLU A 271 -26.39 -0.03 -5.12
CA GLU A 271 -27.10 1.14 -4.58
C GLU A 271 -26.73 2.48 -5.26
N SER A 272 -25.83 2.44 -6.27
CA SER A 272 -25.32 3.63 -6.96
C SER A 272 -24.67 4.66 -6.02
N ARG A 273 -24.11 4.21 -4.89
CA ARG A 273 -23.40 5.08 -3.95
C ARG A 273 -22.08 5.54 -4.55
N ARG A 274 -21.78 6.82 -4.36
CA ARG A 274 -20.58 7.45 -4.92
C ARG A 274 -19.90 8.34 -3.88
N ILE A 275 -18.62 8.54 -4.05
CA ILE A 275 -17.85 9.53 -3.29
C ILE A 275 -18.24 10.91 -3.80
N THR A 276 -18.79 11.74 -2.93
CA THR A 276 -19.36 13.06 -3.27
C THR A 276 -18.38 14.21 -3.04
N CYS A 277 -17.36 14.03 -2.19
CA CYS A 277 -16.33 15.05 -2.01
C CYS A 277 -15.37 15.10 -3.20
N PRO A 278 -14.68 16.24 -3.45
CA PRO A 278 -13.60 16.30 -4.41
C PRO A 278 -12.54 15.22 -4.14
N MET A 279 -12.10 14.55 -5.20
CA MET A 279 -11.15 13.43 -5.11
C MET A 279 -9.94 13.63 -6.02
N LEU A 280 -8.75 13.39 -5.48
CA LEU A 280 -7.49 13.28 -6.20
C LEU A 280 -7.03 11.83 -6.24
N HIS A 281 -6.71 11.33 -7.42
CA HIS A 281 -6.07 10.03 -7.59
C HIS A 281 -4.65 10.21 -8.17
N LEU A 282 -3.63 9.76 -7.42
CA LEU A 282 -2.25 9.70 -7.91
C LEU A 282 -1.80 8.25 -8.05
N TRP A 283 -1.03 7.97 -9.10
CA TRP A 283 -0.48 6.63 -9.34
C TRP A 283 0.96 6.68 -9.84
N ALA A 284 1.70 5.58 -9.66
CA ALA A 284 3.07 5.46 -10.13
C ALA A 284 3.14 5.42 -11.66
N SER A 285 3.90 6.35 -12.26
CA SER A 285 4.13 6.40 -13.71
C SER A 285 4.82 5.12 -14.19
N GLY A 286 4.26 4.46 -15.20
CA GLY A 286 4.73 3.16 -15.69
C GLY A 286 4.47 1.98 -14.73
N GLY A 287 3.79 2.22 -13.63
CA GLY A 287 3.39 1.20 -12.67
C GLY A 287 2.18 0.37 -13.12
N PRO A 288 1.73 -0.59 -12.28
CA PRO A 288 0.60 -1.44 -12.61
C PRO A 288 -0.70 -0.67 -12.92
N LEU A 289 -0.99 0.39 -12.18
CA LEU A 289 -2.20 1.20 -12.40
C LEU A 289 -2.17 2.00 -13.70
N ASP A 290 -0.99 2.25 -14.26
CA ASP A 290 -0.81 2.90 -15.54
C ASP A 290 -1.00 1.94 -16.72
N THR A 291 -0.83 0.64 -16.50
CA THR A 291 -0.71 -0.36 -17.57
C THR A 291 -1.72 -1.52 -17.53
N LEU A 292 -2.43 -1.72 -16.42
CA LEU A 292 -3.34 -2.87 -16.28
C LEU A 292 -4.77 -2.57 -16.69
N TYR A 293 -5.20 -1.31 -16.67
CA TYR A 293 -6.61 -0.91 -16.74
C TYR A 293 -6.92 -0.02 -17.97
N GLU A 294 -6.16 -0.16 -19.06
CA GLU A 294 -6.33 0.63 -20.28
C GLU A 294 -7.75 0.55 -20.87
N GLN A 295 -8.36 -0.63 -20.80
CA GLN A 295 -9.73 -0.86 -21.31
C GLN A 295 -10.80 -0.09 -20.52
N ASP A 296 -10.51 0.28 -19.28
CA ASP A 296 -11.39 1.07 -18.41
C ASP A 296 -11.10 2.57 -18.47
N GLY A 297 -10.20 3.02 -19.34
CA GLY A 297 -9.72 4.40 -19.38
C GLY A 297 -8.67 4.66 -18.29
N GLY A 298 -7.89 3.63 -17.93
CA GLY A 298 -6.89 3.64 -16.87
C GLY A 298 -7.51 3.58 -15.47
N SER A 299 -6.68 3.65 -14.46
CA SER A 299 -7.13 3.68 -13.07
C SER A 299 -8.02 4.91 -12.76
N LEU A 300 -7.78 6.04 -13.43
CA LEU A 300 -8.64 7.22 -13.33
C LEU A 300 -10.03 6.97 -13.93
N GLY A 301 -10.14 6.22 -15.02
CA GLY A 301 -11.41 5.80 -15.61
C GLY A 301 -12.24 4.93 -14.65
N ILE A 302 -11.57 4.04 -13.90
CA ILE A 302 -12.23 3.28 -12.83
C ILE A 302 -12.77 4.23 -11.76
N TRP A 303 -11.96 5.16 -11.24
CA TRP A 303 -12.41 6.09 -10.21
C TRP A 303 -13.56 6.99 -10.63
N ARG A 304 -13.67 7.34 -11.92
CA ARG A 304 -14.84 8.08 -12.46
C ARG A 304 -16.15 7.32 -12.34
N LYS A 305 -16.11 5.99 -12.15
CA LYS A 305 -17.30 5.19 -11.85
C LYS A 305 -17.70 5.26 -10.37
N TRP A 306 -16.78 5.67 -9.47
CA TRP A 306 -16.92 5.66 -8.02
C TRP A 306 -17.04 7.04 -7.37
N ALA A 307 -16.63 8.10 -8.04
CA ALA A 307 -16.63 9.45 -7.52
C ALA A 307 -17.31 10.43 -8.49
N ASP A 308 -17.96 11.44 -7.96
CA ASP A 308 -18.63 12.48 -8.76
C ASP A 308 -17.63 13.46 -9.37
N HIS A 309 -16.61 13.80 -8.59
CA HIS A 309 -15.55 14.73 -8.98
C HIS A 309 -14.19 14.12 -8.68
N VAL A 310 -13.52 13.57 -9.70
CA VAL A 310 -12.19 13.01 -9.56
C VAL A 310 -11.25 13.58 -10.61
N GLU A 311 -10.11 14.07 -10.14
CA GLU A 311 -8.95 14.40 -10.96
C GLU A 311 -7.76 13.50 -10.58
N GLY A 312 -6.74 13.43 -11.42
CA GLY A 312 -5.56 12.65 -11.11
C GLY A 312 -4.50 12.70 -12.16
N GLU A 313 -3.29 12.37 -11.75
CA GLU A 313 -2.12 12.32 -12.61
C GLU A 313 -1.11 11.28 -12.14
N ALA A 314 -0.24 10.83 -13.06
CA ALA A 314 0.85 9.92 -12.74
C ALA A 314 2.01 10.68 -12.10
N VAL A 315 2.62 10.08 -11.07
CA VAL A 315 3.80 10.62 -10.37
C VAL A 315 5.00 9.74 -10.67
N LYS A 316 6.17 10.37 -10.87
CA LYS A 316 7.41 9.63 -11.06
C LYS A 316 7.79 8.87 -9.80
N GLY A 317 8.16 7.60 -9.95
CA GLY A 317 8.53 6.70 -8.86
C GLY A 317 7.84 5.35 -8.97
N GLY A 318 8.07 4.48 -8.01
CA GLY A 318 7.38 3.21 -7.85
C GLY A 318 6.13 3.35 -6.97
N HIS A 319 5.61 2.20 -6.53
CA HIS A 319 4.45 2.15 -5.64
C HIS A 319 4.57 3.05 -4.39
N PHE A 320 5.79 3.30 -3.92
CA PHE A 320 6.08 4.15 -2.77
C PHE A 320 6.55 5.56 -3.15
N PHE A 321 6.01 6.12 -4.24
CA PHE A 321 6.34 7.49 -4.67
C PHE A 321 6.19 8.55 -3.56
N PRO A 322 5.33 8.40 -2.52
CA PRO A 322 5.33 9.33 -1.39
C PRO A 322 6.66 9.35 -0.60
N GLU A 323 7.44 8.26 -0.64
CA GLU A 323 8.78 8.15 -0.05
C GLU A 323 9.89 8.42 -1.09
N GLU A 324 9.66 8.06 -2.35
CA GLU A 324 10.65 8.09 -3.44
C GLU A 324 10.72 9.46 -4.11
N ASN A 325 9.57 10.12 -4.24
CA ASN A 325 9.43 11.45 -4.84
C ASN A 325 8.48 12.35 -4.00
N PRO A 326 8.82 12.59 -2.72
CA PRO A 326 7.96 13.32 -1.81
C PRO A 326 7.74 14.78 -2.22
N GLY A 327 8.70 15.38 -2.92
CA GLY A 327 8.62 16.79 -3.36
C GLY A 327 7.48 17.02 -4.33
N GLU A 328 7.46 16.32 -5.46
CA GLU A 328 6.42 16.39 -6.48
C GLU A 328 5.07 15.97 -5.91
N THR A 329 5.04 14.87 -5.15
CA THR A 329 3.82 14.37 -4.52
C THR A 329 3.21 15.40 -3.55
N THR A 330 4.04 16.08 -2.74
CA THR A 330 3.59 17.12 -1.82
C THR A 330 3.08 18.35 -2.56
N GLU A 331 3.73 18.74 -3.65
CA GLU A 331 3.31 19.88 -4.47
C GLU A 331 1.92 19.66 -5.08
N ILE A 332 1.70 18.51 -5.72
CA ILE A 332 0.41 18.15 -6.30
C ILE A 332 -0.68 18.10 -5.22
N LEU A 333 -0.41 17.41 -4.10
CA LEU A 333 -1.35 17.33 -2.99
C LEU A 333 -1.66 18.72 -2.40
N THR A 334 -0.67 19.60 -2.23
CA THR A 334 -0.87 20.95 -1.70
C THR A 334 -1.75 21.77 -2.62
N ARG A 335 -1.58 21.67 -3.93
CA ARG A 335 -2.43 22.33 -4.93
C ARG A 335 -3.88 21.87 -4.78
N PHE A 336 -4.11 20.58 -4.71
CA PHE A 336 -5.45 20.01 -4.52
C PHE A 336 -6.10 20.43 -3.20
N LEU A 337 -5.36 20.40 -2.09
CA LEU A 337 -5.88 20.78 -0.76
C LEU A 337 -6.15 22.30 -0.63
N SER A 338 -5.63 23.12 -1.53
CA SER A 338 -5.80 24.56 -1.53
C SER A 338 -6.93 25.04 -2.45
N ALA A 339 -7.47 24.19 -3.30
CA ALA A 339 -8.61 24.44 -4.18
C ALA A 339 -9.92 24.31 -3.39
#